data_4e15e9fc7fd78adddba4539126a396f1
#
_entry.id   4e15e9fc7fd78adddba4539126a396f1
#
_cell.length_a   1.000
_cell.length_b   1.000
_cell.length_c   1.000
_cell.angle_alpha   90.00
_cell.angle_beta   90.00
_cell.angle_gamma   90.00
#
_symmetry.space_group_name_H-M   'P 1'
#
loop_
_entity.id
_entity.type
_entity.pdbx_description
1 polymer ?
#
loop_
_entity_poly.entity_id
_entity_poly.type
_entity_poly.pdbx_seq_one_letter_code
_entity_poly.pdbx_strand_id
1 'polypeptide(L)'
;MKLFFVVALLLGLPWFLAGEDRLPIIDMHLHARKADYAGPNPMPMCAPFLVMPRSDPAKSVAEGMTMNINPPCPNPIPAATTDDQVLRDTIAVMEKHNIIGMVSGEPELMKAWRAAAPERIIPGIDVRLPGTTGHSHVTSRSVKELRALHSRGVFQVLGEVMAQYEGMRADDPRLEPYWALAEELDIPVGIHMGPGEPAGPYAKGSGYRARHSSPLALEDVLLRHPKLRVYIMHAGYPFVNDLRALLFSHPQVYVDIASIIYTEPRGAFYRFLEEIVEAGYGDRVMFGSDQMIWPGVIEPAIQAIQDASFLTEPQKRDIFYNNAARFLRLSREEIARHRSM
;
A
#
# COMPACT_ATOMS: atom_id res chain seq x y z
N MET A 1 46.89 18.32 63.98
CA MET A 1 45.54 17.89 63.51
C MET A 1 45.57 18.02 61.96
N LYS A 2 45.83 16.91 61.23
CA LYS A 2 45.94 16.92 59.78
C LYS A 2 44.65 16.33 59.21
N LEU A 3 43.88 17.14 58.48
CA LEU A 3 42.67 16.75 57.79
C LEU A 3 43.04 16.07 56.47
N PHE A 4 42.66 14.81 56.27
CA PHE A 4 42.73 14.09 54.99
C PHE A 4 41.42 14.33 54.24
N PHE A 5 41.49 14.99 53.08
CA PHE A 5 40.38 14.98 52.10
C PHE A 5 40.47 13.72 51.25
N VAL A 6 39.42 12.90 51.30
CA VAL A 6 39.23 11.79 50.41
C VAL A 6 38.40 12.30 49.20
N VAL A 7 39.02 12.36 48.02
CA VAL A 7 38.35 12.63 46.77
C VAL A 7 37.81 11.29 46.21
N ALA A 8 36.50 11.15 46.26
CA ALA A 8 35.83 10.03 45.58
C ALA A 8 35.72 10.29 44.07
N LEU A 9 36.48 9.54 43.28
CA LEU A 9 36.37 9.51 41.82
C LEU A 9 35.08 8.71 41.46
N LEU A 10 34.04 9.41 41.07
CA LEU A 10 32.88 8.82 40.41
C LEU A 10 33.25 8.48 38.96
N LEU A 11 33.58 7.20 38.72
CA LEU A 11 33.68 6.63 37.38
C LEU A 11 32.27 6.61 36.79
N GLY A 12 31.97 7.60 35.93
CA GLY A 12 30.78 7.59 35.08
C GLY A 12 30.88 6.44 34.09
N LEU A 13 30.10 5.37 34.33
CA LEU A 13 29.79 4.39 33.31
C LEU A 13 29.10 5.09 32.13
N PRO A 14 29.54 4.88 30.89
CA PRO A 14 28.80 5.38 29.74
C PRO A 14 27.43 4.68 29.75
N TRP A 15 26.38 5.45 29.91
CA TRP A 15 25.04 5.00 29.57
C TRP A 15 25.06 4.76 28.06
N PHE A 16 25.15 3.49 27.67
CA PHE A 16 24.73 3.10 26.33
C PHE A 16 23.26 3.44 26.25
N LEU A 17 22.93 4.51 25.53
CA LEU A 17 21.58 4.74 25.04
C LEU A 17 21.20 3.48 24.28
N ALA A 18 20.40 2.62 24.93
CA ALA A 18 19.67 1.57 24.22
C ALA A 18 18.94 2.29 23.09
N GLY A 19 19.19 1.89 21.84
CA GLY A 19 18.51 2.47 20.70
C GLY A 19 17.02 2.44 21.00
N GLU A 20 16.33 3.57 20.74
CA GLU A 20 14.86 3.58 20.85
C GLU A 20 14.35 2.38 20.08
N ASP A 21 13.68 1.44 20.74
CA ASP A 21 13.05 0.28 20.12
C ASP A 21 12.08 0.81 19.06
N ARG A 22 12.51 0.78 17.81
CA ARG A 22 11.68 1.27 16.69
C ARG A 22 10.50 0.33 16.56
N LEU A 23 9.32 0.81 16.97
CA LEU A 23 8.09 0.03 16.83
C LEU A 23 7.88 -0.36 15.37
N PRO A 24 7.55 -1.63 15.08
CA PRO A 24 7.40 -2.11 13.72
C PRO A 24 6.23 -1.43 13.01
N ILE A 25 6.35 -1.27 11.69
CA ILE A 25 5.29 -0.83 10.78
C ILE A 25 4.92 -2.01 9.89
N ILE A 26 3.65 -2.22 9.60
CA ILE A 26 3.22 -3.08 8.51
C ILE A 26 2.75 -2.19 7.37
N ASP A 27 3.46 -2.25 6.24
CA ASP A 27 3.03 -1.62 5.00
C ASP A 27 2.22 -2.66 4.19
N MET A 28 0.92 -2.40 4.06
CA MET A 28 -0.02 -3.34 3.41
C MET A 28 -0.07 -3.18 1.90
N HIS A 29 0.80 -2.34 1.32
CA HIS A 29 0.77 -2.04 -0.10
C HIS A 29 2.16 -1.66 -0.64
N LEU A 30 2.93 -2.67 -0.97
CA LEU A 30 4.23 -2.53 -1.63
C LEU A 30 4.26 -3.40 -2.89
N HIS A 31 5.04 -2.99 -3.88
CA HIS A 31 5.17 -3.71 -5.12
C HIS A 31 6.62 -4.07 -5.46
N ALA A 32 6.83 -5.33 -5.85
CA ALA A 32 8.03 -5.76 -6.55
C ALA A 32 7.85 -5.51 -8.05
N ARG A 33 8.31 -4.36 -8.52
CA ARG A 33 8.20 -3.95 -9.94
C ARG A 33 9.57 -3.90 -10.60
N LYS A 34 9.58 -4.02 -11.92
CA LYS A 34 10.75 -3.68 -12.74
C LYS A 34 10.90 -2.16 -12.79
N ALA A 35 12.13 -1.70 -12.93
CA ALA A 35 12.41 -0.27 -12.96
C ALA A 35 11.75 0.49 -14.13
N ASP A 36 11.42 -0.21 -15.22
CA ASP A 36 10.74 0.32 -16.40
C ASP A 36 9.20 0.18 -16.34
N TYR A 37 8.64 -0.22 -15.19
CA TYR A 37 7.21 -0.46 -15.02
C TYR A 37 6.33 0.72 -15.41
N ALA A 38 6.71 1.93 -15.02
CA ALA A 38 5.95 3.16 -15.33
C ALA A 38 6.28 3.75 -16.72
N GLY A 39 7.23 3.19 -17.44
CA GLY A 39 7.71 3.67 -18.73
C GLY A 39 9.24 3.74 -18.82
N PRO A 40 9.79 4.36 -19.87
CA PRO A 40 11.23 4.48 -20.04
C PRO A 40 11.89 5.24 -18.89
N ASN A 41 12.94 4.67 -18.32
CA ASN A 41 13.71 5.31 -17.23
C ASN A 41 14.52 6.52 -17.72
N PRO A 42 14.74 7.53 -16.82
CA PRO A 42 14.16 7.69 -15.48
C PRO A 42 12.73 8.27 -15.54
N MET A 43 11.89 7.87 -14.58
CA MET A 43 10.51 8.34 -14.42
C MET A 43 10.33 9.02 -13.07
N PRO A 44 10.89 10.24 -12.84
CA PRO A 44 10.74 10.94 -11.57
C PRO A 44 9.28 11.36 -11.34
N MET A 45 8.86 11.43 -10.08
CA MET A 45 7.48 11.76 -9.70
C MET A 45 7.45 13.01 -8.81
N CYS A 46 6.51 13.91 -9.08
CA CYS A 46 6.13 14.97 -8.13
C CYS A 46 5.03 14.46 -7.19
N ALA A 47 5.27 14.55 -5.91
CA ALA A 47 4.25 14.30 -4.89
C ALA A 47 4.43 15.30 -3.72
N PRO A 48 3.35 15.86 -3.17
CA PRO A 48 1.94 15.74 -3.60
C PRO A 48 1.66 16.46 -4.93
N PHE A 49 0.57 16.06 -5.60
CA PHE A 49 0.07 16.73 -6.80
C PHE A 49 -0.60 18.05 -6.44
N LEU A 50 0.17 19.13 -6.38
CA LEU A 50 -0.36 20.45 -6.02
C LEU A 50 -1.16 21.10 -7.14
N VAL A 51 -0.87 20.74 -8.38
CA VAL A 51 -1.55 21.23 -9.59
C VAL A 51 -1.92 20.03 -10.46
N MET A 52 -3.23 19.79 -10.61
CA MET A 52 -3.71 18.73 -11.50
C MET A 52 -3.59 19.15 -12.96
N PRO A 53 -3.25 18.22 -13.87
CA PRO A 53 -3.13 18.52 -15.28
C PRO A 53 -4.47 19.00 -15.86
N ARG A 54 -4.37 19.96 -16.78
CA ARG A 54 -5.50 20.42 -17.61
C ARG A 54 -5.20 20.02 -19.04
N SER A 55 -6.17 19.46 -19.74
CA SER A 55 -6.01 19.17 -21.15
C SER A 55 -7.02 19.97 -21.99
N ASP A 56 -6.57 20.39 -23.18
CA ASP A 56 -7.43 20.98 -24.19
C ASP A 56 -8.06 19.82 -25.00
N PRO A 57 -9.39 19.69 -25.08
CA PRO A 57 -10.04 18.60 -25.83
C PRO A 57 -9.69 18.60 -27.34
N ALA A 58 -9.20 19.72 -27.87
CA ALA A 58 -8.73 19.81 -29.25
C ALA A 58 -7.33 19.21 -29.47
N LYS A 59 -6.62 18.84 -28.39
CA LYS A 59 -5.28 18.29 -28.42
C LYS A 59 -5.25 16.82 -27.99
N SER A 60 -4.17 16.13 -28.31
CA SER A 60 -3.95 14.78 -27.81
C SER A 60 -3.85 14.75 -26.29
N VAL A 61 -4.54 13.82 -25.63
CA VAL A 61 -4.44 13.63 -24.19
C VAL A 61 -2.99 13.30 -23.76
N ALA A 62 -2.23 12.65 -24.62
CA ALA A 62 -0.80 12.35 -24.37
C ALA A 62 0.03 13.62 -24.11
N GLU A 63 -0.35 14.77 -24.67
CA GLU A 63 0.33 16.05 -24.42
C GLU A 63 0.10 16.55 -22.98
N GLY A 64 -0.99 16.14 -22.33
CA GLY A 64 -1.29 16.47 -20.92
C GLY A 64 -0.73 15.50 -19.89
N MET A 65 -0.27 14.31 -20.33
CA MET A 65 0.23 13.24 -19.45
C MET A 65 1.74 13.36 -19.13
N THR A 66 2.34 14.54 -19.32
CA THR A 66 3.79 14.74 -19.15
C THR A 66 4.25 14.83 -17.69
N MET A 67 3.36 14.60 -16.72
CA MET A 67 3.68 14.78 -15.29
C MET A 67 4.85 13.91 -14.80
N ASN A 68 4.99 12.71 -15.35
CA ASN A 68 6.06 11.80 -14.94
C ASN A 68 7.36 11.99 -15.77
N ILE A 69 7.24 12.41 -17.03
CA ILE A 69 8.40 12.56 -17.93
C ILE A 69 9.11 13.91 -17.71
N ASN A 70 8.34 14.95 -17.41
CA ASN A 70 8.85 16.30 -17.13
C ASN A 70 8.06 16.88 -15.94
N PRO A 71 8.35 16.40 -14.71
CA PRO A 71 7.58 16.79 -13.55
C PRO A 71 7.68 18.29 -13.28
N PRO A 72 6.55 18.98 -12.98
CA PRO A 72 6.50 20.42 -12.81
C PRO A 72 6.97 20.90 -11.44
N CYS A 73 7.64 20.07 -10.66
CA CYS A 73 8.11 20.42 -9.32
C CYS A 73 9.65 20.54 -9.28
N PRO A 74 10.20 21.38 -8.36
CA PRO A 74 11.63 21.61 -8.28
C PRO A 74 12.42 20.41 -7.73
N ASN A 75 11.80 19.56 -6.92
CA ASN A 75 12.43 18.43 -6.25
C ASN A 75 11.60 17.15 -6.46
N PRO A 76 11.60 16.57 -7.65
CA PRO A 76 10.87 15.34 -7.91
C PRO A 76 11.50 14.16 -7.15
N ILE A 77 10.67 13.22 -6.72
CA ILE A 77 11.11 11.96 -6.14
C ILE A 77 11.73 11.12 -7.26
N PRO A 78 13.02 10.73 -7.14
CA PRO A 78 13.68 9.95 -8.17
C PRO A 78 13.11 8.53 -8.23
N ALA A 79 12.96 7.99 -9.45
CA ALA A 79 12.71 6.57 -9.64
C ALA A 79 14.03 5.79 -9.59
N ALA A 80 13.98 4.55 -9.13
CA ALA A 80 15.08 3.61 -9.33
C ALA A 80 15.26 3.32 -10.83
N THR A 81 16.50 3.16 -11.27
CA THR A 81 16.84 3.01 -12.70
C THR A 81 17.11 1.56 -13.12
N THR A 82 17.25 0.66 -12.15
CA THR A 82 17.43 -0.78 -12.36
C THR A 82 16.57 -1.59 -11.40
N ASP A 83 16.19 -2.80 -11.79
CA ASP A 83 15.40 -3.72 -10.94
C ASP A 83 16.10 -4.00 -9.60
N ASP A 84 17.41 -4.15 -9.63
CA ASP A 84 18.22 -4.37 -8.44
C ASP A 84 18.25 -3.12 -7.53
N GLN A 85 18.21 -1.91 -8.10
CA GLN A 85 18.08 -0.68 -7.32
C GLN A 85 16.70 -0.56 -6.67
N VAL A 86 15.61 -0.89 -7.39
CA VAL A 86 14.25 -0.93 -6.78
C VAL A 86 14.25 -1.82 -5.54
N LEU A 87 14.79 -3.04 -5.69
CA LEU A 87 14.88 -4.00 -4.59
C LEU A 87 15.71 -3.47 -3.41
N ARG A 88 16.97 -3.09 -3.65
CA ARG A 88 17.88 -2.66 -2.57
C ARG A 88 17.41 -1.42 -1.85
N ASP A 89 17.01 -0.39 -2.60
CA ASP A 89 16.64 0.88 -1.98
C ASP A 89 15.33 0.74 -1.18
N THR A 90 14.38 -0.08 -1.65
CA THR A 90 13.16 -0.35 -0.89
C THR A 90 13.46 -1.12 0.39
N ILE A 91 14.29 -2.18 0.32
CA ILE A 91 14.67 -2.95 1.53
C ILE A 91 15.43 -2.06 2.51
N ALA A 92 16.33 -1.20 2.05
CA ALA A 92 17.05 -0.28 2.91
C ALA A 92 16.12 0.65 3.70
N VAL A 93 15.05 1.15 3.06
CA VAL A 93 14.02 1.95 3.74
C VAL A 93 13.21 1.10 4.72
N MET A 94 12.86 -0.15 4.33
CA MET A 94 12.16 -1.07 5.23
C MET A 94 12.98 -1.39 6.49
N GLU A 95 14.27 -1.61 6.35
CA GLU A 95 15.18 -1.83 7.48
C GLU A 95 15.31 -0.59 8.36
N LYS A 96 15.49 0.59 7.74
CA LYS A 96 15.61 1.86 8.43
C LYS A 96 14.41 2.17 9.35
N HIS A 97 13.20 1.80 8.94
CA HIS A 97 11.95 2.12 9.64
C HIS A 97 11.27 0.91 10.29
N ASN A 98 11.96 -0.23 10.38
CA ASN A 98 11.42 -1.50 10.86
C ASN A 98 10.07 -1.84 10.21
N ILE A 99 10.04 -1.85 8.87
CA ILE A 99 8.84 -2.17 8.08
C ILE A 99 8.81 -3.65 7.75
N ILE A 100 7.63 -4.25 7.92
CA ILE A 100 7.23 -5.53 7.33
C ILE A 100 6.27 -5.18 6.19
N GLY A 101 6.56 -5.62 4.96
CA GLY A 101 5.79 -5.25 3.78
C GLY A 101 4.96 -6.39 3.22
N MET A 102 3.67 -6.17 2.99
CA MET A 102 2.91 -6.95 2.03
C MET A 102 3.36 -6.50 0.64
N VAL A 103 4.18 -7.32 0.02
CA VAL A 103 4.78 -7.01 -1.28
C VAL A 103 4.16 -7.89 -2.34
N SER A 104 3.55 -7.28 -3.35
CA SER A 104 2.99 -7.99 -4.50
C SER A 104 3.86 -7.86 -5.74
N GLY A 105 3.82 -8.88 -6.59
CA GLY A 105 4.59 -8.88 -7.83
C GLY A 105 4.60 -10.23 -8.52
N GLU A 106 5.31 -10.29 -9.64
CA GLU A 106 5.52 -11.53 -10.36
C GLU A 106 6.36 -12.53 -9.55
N PRO A 107 6.06 -13.84 -9.59
CA PRO A 107 6.72 -14.85 -8.75
C PRO A 107 8.25 -14.83 -8.81
N GLU A 108 8.84 -14.54 -9.97
CA GLU A 108 10.29 -14.48 -10.13
C GLU A 108 10.91 -13.26 -9.40
N LEU A 109 10.25 -12.09 -9.46
CA LEU A 109 10.68 -10.92 -8.68
C LEU A 109 10.50 -11.18 -7.18
N MET A 110 9.36 -11.73 -6.78
CA MET A 110 9.07 -12.06 -5.39
C MET A 110 10.08 -13.04 -4.78
N LYS A 111 10.60 -13.97 -5.58
CA LYS A 111 11.67 -14.88 -5.13
C LYS A 111 12.94 -14.12 -4.72
N ALA A 112 13.36 -13.13 -5.52
CA ALA A 112 14.52 -12.30 -5.20
C ALA A 112 14.28 -11.42 -3.95
N TRP A 113 13.10 -10.80 -3.84
CA TRP A 113 12.72 -9.97 -2.70
C TRP A 113 12.68 -10.77 -1.39
N ARG A 114 12.06 -11.95 -1.40
CA ARG A 114 12.03 -12.86 -0.23
C ARG A 114 13.41 -13.37 0.15
N ALA A 115 14.29 -13.59 -0.81
CA ALA A 115 15.67 -14.01 -0.52
C ALA A 115 16.49 -12.87 0.11
N ALA A 116 16.25 -11.62 -0.29
CA ALA A 116 16.94 -10.44 0.23
C ALA A 116 16.47 -10.04 1.64
N ALA A 117 15.16 -10.19 1.95
CA ALA A 117 14.59 -9.81 3.25
C ALA A 117 13.52 -10.80 3.74
N PRO A 118 13.87 -12.06 4.05
CA PRO A 118 12.92 -13.14 4.32
C PRO A 118 11.99 -12.85 5.51
N GLU A 119 12.48 -12.12 6.51
CA GLU A 119 11.71 -11.79 7.71
C GLU A 119 10.80 -10.56 7.55
N ARG A 120 10.98 -9.80 6.45
CA ARG A 120 10.25 -8.55 6.21
C ARG A 120 9.19 -8.64 5.13
N ILE A 121 9.12 -9.73 4.37
CA ILE A 121 8.23 -9.85 3.21
C ILE A 121 7.07 -10.78 3.51
N ILE A 122 5.85 -10.21 3.50
CA ILE A 122 4.59 -10.95 3.38
C ILE A 122 4.29 -11.04 1.88
N PRO A 123 4.38 -12.23 1.26
CA PRO A 123 4.28 -12.34 -0.18
C PRO A 123 2.85 -12.16 -0.67
N GLY A 124 2.65 -11.18 -1.54
CA GLY A 124 1.43 -10.96 -2.30
C GLY A 124 1.58 -11.38 -3.77
N ILE A 125 0.47 -11.38 -4.49
CA ILE A 125 0.43 -11.59 -5.93
C ILE A 125 -0.63 -10.68 -6.57
N ASP A 126 -0.24 -9.95 -7.60
CA ASP A 126 -1.18 -9.14 -8.38
C ASP A 126 -2.14 -10.03 -9.16
N VAL A 127 -3.39 -9.59 -9.26
CA VAL A 127 -4.43 -10.32 -9.97
C VAL A 127 -4.96 -9.50 -11.14
N ARG A 128 -4.68 -10.00 -12.34
CA ARG A 128 -5.32 -9.58 -13.58
C ARG A 128 -6.05 -10.78 -14.20
N LEU A 129 -7.24 -10.55 -14.72
CA LEU A 129 -8.06 -11.62 -15.29
C LEU A 129 -7.60 -11.98 -16.70
N PRO A 130 -7.70 -13.26 -17.12
CA PRO A 130 -7.48 -13.65 -18.50
C PRO A 130 -8.45 -12.93 -19.45
N GLY A 131 -7.92 -12.55 -20.63
CA GLY A 131 -8.71 -11.89 -21.67
C GLY A 131 -8.85 -10.38 -21.51
N THR A 132 -8.24 -9.77 -20.49
CA THR A 132 -8.18 -8.33 -20.31
C THR A 132 -6.91 -7.74 -20.94
N THR A 133 -6.92 -6.45 -21.28
CA THR A 133 -5.86 -5.80 -22.08
C THR A 133 -5.11 -4.69 -21.32
N GLY A 134 -5.63 -4.23 -20.19
CA GLY A 134 -4.96 -3.24 -19.34
C GLY A 134 -3.78 -3.86 -18.59
N HIS A 135 -2.91 -3.00 -18.05
CA HIS A 135 -1.77 -3.41 -17.21
C HIS A 135 -1.00 -4.64 -17.70
N SER A 136 -0.50 -4.59 -18.93
CA SER A 136 0.19 -5.70 -19.60
C SER A 136 1.43 -6.22 -18.84
N HIS A 137 1.95 -5.43 -17.89
CA HIS A 137 3.08 -5.81 -17.03
C HIS A 137 2.71 -6.83 -15.93
N VAL A 138 1.41 -7.05 -15.68
CA VAL A 138 0.92 -8.05 -14.75
C VAL A 138 0.43 -9.26 -15.52
N THR A 139 0.96 -10.43 -15.21
CA THR A 139 0.52 -11.68 -15.83
C THR A 139 -0.90 -12.01 -15.43
N SER A 140 -1.78 -12.22 -16.41
CA SER A 140 -3.15 -12.68 -16.13
C SER A 140 -3.14 -14.13 -15.63
N ARG A 141 -3.97 -14.42 -14.61
CA ARG A 141 -4.01 -15.74 -13.99
C ARG A 141 -5.45 -16.23 -13.82
N SER A 142 -5.65 -17.48 -14.13
CA SER A 142 -6.88 -18.19 -13.80
C SER A 142 -6.94 -18.56 -12.32
N VAL A 143 -8.14 -18.80 -11.81
CA VAL A 143 -8.36 -19.32 -10.44
C VAL A 143 -7.60 -20.62 -10.18
N LYS A 144 -7.52 -21.51 -11.19
CA LYS A 144 -6.76 -22.77 -11.09
C LYS A 144 -5.26 -22.52 -10.87
N GLU A 145 -4.68 -21.56 -11.58
CA GLU A 145 -3.27 -21.18 -11.43
C GLU A 145 -3.02 -20.55 -10.07
N LEU A 146 -3.90 -19.64 -9.61
CA LEU A 146 -3.76 -19.03 -8.29
C LEU A 146 -3.84 -20.07 -7.18
N ARG A 147 -4.78 -21.03 -7.25
CA ARG A 147 -4.85 -22.14 -6.29
C ARG A 147 -3.56 -22.94 -6.26
N ALA A 148 -3.00 -23.27 -7.42
CA ALA A 148 -1.74 -24.00 -7.51
C ALA A 148 -0.53 -23.21 -6.99
N LEU A 149 -0.49 -21.90 -7.19
CA LEU A 149 0.55 -21.02 -6.62
C LEU A 149 0.43 -20.91 -5.10
N HIS A 150 -0.78 -20.72 -4.58
CA HIS A 150 -1.05 -20.65 -3.15
C HIS A 150 -0.66 -21.97 -2.43
N SER A 151 -1.04 -23.13 -2.98
CA SER A 151 -0.70 -24.43 -2.38
C SER A 151 0.81 -24.71 -2.31
N ARG A 152 1.63 -24.00 -3.10
CA ARG A 152 3.09 -24.04 -3.05
C ARG A 152 3.69 -22.94 -2.16
N GLY A 153 2.88 -22.13 -1.48
CA GLY A 153 3.35 -21.04 -0.63
C GLY A 153 4.00 -19.87 -1.37
N VAL A 154 3.64 -19.68 -2.66
CA VAL A 154 4.19 -18.59 -3.48
C VAL A 154 3.68 -17.24 -3.00
N PHE A 155 2.43 -17.17 -2.56
CA PHE A 155 1.83 -15.97 -2.00
C PHE A 155 0.89 -16.30 -0.82
N GLN A 156 0.60 -15.29 -0.01
CA GLN A 156 -0.32 -15.33 1.13
C GLN A 156 -1.48 -14.33 0.98
N VAL A 157 -1.32 -13.29 0.16
CA VAL A 157 -2.30 -12.23 -0.08
C VAL A 157 -2.57 -12.12 -1.57
N LEU A 158 -3.83 -12.07 -1.98
CA LEU A 158 -4.23 -11.62 -3.30
C LEU A 158 -4.26 -10.10 -3.30
N GLY A 159 -3.28 -9.48 -3.83
CA GLY A 159 -3.19 -8.03 -3.84
C GLY A 159 -2.00 -7.55 -4.66
N GLU A 160 -2.30 -6.79 -5.64
CA GLU A 160 -3.47 -5.97 -5.91
C GLU A 160 -4.41 -6.66 -6.91
N VAL A 161 -5.74 -6.65 -6.64
CA VAL A 161 -6.74 -7.03 -7.63
C VAL A 161 -7.06 -5.81 -8.48
N MET A 162 -6.60 -5.81 -9.73
CA MET A 162 -6.56 -4.64 -10.63
C MET A 162 -7.82 -4.48 -11.49
N ALA A 163 -8.98 -4.95 -11.03
CA ALA A 163 -10.23 -5.00 -11.81
C ALA A 163 -10.68 -3.64 -12.33
N GLN A 164 -10.50 -2.56 -11.55
CA GLN A 164 -10.89 -1.21 -11.94
C GLN A 164 -10.17 -0.72 -13.20
N TYR A 165 -8.90 -1.05 -13.36
CA TYR A 165 -8.12 -0.68 -14.54
C TYR A 165 -8.58 -1.41 -15.80
N GLU A 166 -9.21 -2.59 -15.63
CA GLU A 166 -9.78 -3.39 -16.69
C GLU A 166 -11.26 -3.06 -17.00
N GLY A 167 -11.77 -1.96 -16.42
CA GLY A 167 -13.15 -1.51 -16.59
C GLY A 167 -14.18 -2.33 -15.84
N MET A 168 -13.75 -3.16 -14.89
CA MET A 168 -14.62 -3.95 -14.04
C MET A 168 -14.89 -3.26 -12.70
N ARG A 169 -16.11 -3.38 -12.22
CA ARG A 169 -16.46 -3.10 -10.83
C ARG A 169 -16.09 -4.32 -9.97
N ALA A 170 -16.02 -4.13 -8.66
CA ALA A 170 -15.74 -5.24 -7.73
C ALA A 170 -16.79 -6.36 -7.79
N ASP A 171 -18.04 -6.04 -8.13
CA ASP A 171 -19.17 -6.97 -8.29
C ASP A 171 -19.30 -7.57 -9.71
N ASP A 172 -18.33 -7.34 -10.60
CA ASP A 172 -18.34 -7.92 -11.94
C ASP A 172 -18.37 -9.47 -11.86
N PRO A 173 -19.30 -10.17 -12.55
CA PRO A 173 -19.43 -11.61 -12.46
C PRO A 173 -18.14 -12.39 -12.81
N ARG A 174 -17.24 -11.81 -13.59
CA ARG A 174 -15.95 -12.42 -13.91
C ARG A 174 -15.03 -12.56 -12.70
N LEU A 175 -15.21 -11.74 -11.66
CA LEU A 175 -14.46 -11.78 -10.42
C LEU A 175 -15.01 -12.82 -9.42
N GLU A 176 -16.25 -13.26 -9.57
CA GLU A 176 -16.91 -14.19 -8.65
C GLU A 176 -16.08 -15.44 -8.30
N PRO A 177 -15.43 -16.13 -9.27
CA PRO A 177 -14.61 -17.30 -8.94
C PRO A 177 -13.36 -16.97 -8.11
N TYR A 178 -12.88 -15.70 -8.16
CA TYR A 178 -11.71 -15.23 -7.39
C TYR A 178 -12.11 -14.92 -5.94
N TRP A 179 -13.32 -14.34 -5.75
CA TRP A 179 -13.88 -14.13 -4.42
C TRP A 179 -14.15 -15.45 -3.72
N ALA A 180 -14.76 -16.42 -4.43
CA ALA A 180 -15.00 -17.76 -3.91
C ALA A 180 -13.69 -18.47 -3.53
N LEU A 181 -12.63 -18.37 -4.35
CA LEU A 181 -11.32 -18.93 -4.03
C LEU A 181 -10.73 -18.30 -2.76
N ALA A 182 -10.78 -16.98 -2.66
CA ALA A 182 -10.23 -16.26 -1.53
C ALA A 182 -10.95 -16.59 -0.22
N GLU A 183 -12.29 -16.67 -0.26
CA GLU A 183 -13.09 -17.06 0.91
C GLU A 183 -12.84 -18.52 1.31
N GLU A 184 -12.81 -19.45 0.35
CA GLU A 184 -12.57 -20.88 0.59
C GLU A 184 -11.22 -21.14 1.27
N LEU A 185 -10.18 -20.45 0.81
CA LEU A 185 -8.81 -20.63 1.30
C LEU A 185 -8.41 -19.66 2.41
N ASP A 186 -9.35 -18.82 2.85
CA ASP A 186 -9.12 -17.74 3.84
C ASP A 186 -7.94 -16.83 3.46
N ILE A 187 -7.83 -16.48 2.18
CA ILE A 187 -6.77 -15.61 1.66
C ILE A 187 -7.23 -14.14 1.79
N PRO A 188 -6.44 -13.24 2.43
CA PRO A 188 -6.72 -11.81 2.41
C PRO A 188 -6.65 -11.25 0.99
N VAL A 189 -7.56 -10.32 0.66
CA VAL A 189 -7.64 -9.70 -0.66
C VAL A 189 -7.52 -8.20 -0.56
N GLY A 190 -6.55 -7.61 -1.27
CA GLY A 190 -6.47 -6.18 -1.54
C GLY A 190 -7.03 -5.88 -2.93
N ILE A 191 -8.06 -5.05 -3.00
CA ILE A 191 -8.66 -4.65 -4.27
C ILE A 191 -8.41 -3.17 -4.53
N HIS A 192 -7.91 -2.85 -5.73
CA HIS A 192 -7.78 -1.47 -6.17
C HIS A 192 -9.14 -0.81 -6.32
N MET A 193 -9.39 0.18 -5.47
CA MET A 193 -10.57 1.06 -5.54
C MET A 193 -10.12 2.47 -5.14
N GLY A 194 -9.61 3.23 -6.11
CA GLY A 194 -9.00 4.52 -5.82
C GLY A 194 -8.69 5.32 -7.09
N PRO A 195 -7.98 6.42 -6.94
CA PRO A 195 -7.54 7.20 -8.08
C PRO A 195 -6.55 6.38 -8.92
N GLY A 196 -6.80 6.35 -10.21
CA GLY A 196 -5.79 5.95 -11.18
C GLY A 196 -4.95 7.15 -11.62
N GLU A 197 -4.13 6.94 -12.62
CA GLU A 197 -3.36 8.03 -13.21
C GLU A 197 -4.26 9.15 -13.74
N PRO A 198 -3.87 10.44 -13.61
CA PRO A 198 -4.57 11.53 -14.26
C PRO A 198 -4.77 11.25 -15.75
N ALA A 199 -5.98 11.50 -16.27
CA ALA A 199 -6.40 11.16 -17.62
C ALA A 199 -6.40 9.65 -17.97
N GLY A 200 -6.25 8.75 -16.99
CA GLY A 200 -6.24 7.30 -17.15
C GLY A 200 -7.36 6.71 -18.04
N PRO A 201 -8.63 7.22 -18.01
CA PRO A 201 -9.68 6.73 -18.89
C PRO A 201 -9.38 6.87 -20.39
N TYR A 202 -8.47 7.76 -20.76
CA TYR A 202 -8.11 8.05 -22.15
C TYR A 202 -6.81 7.37 -22.59
N ALA A 203 -6.10 6.71 -21.67
CA ALA A 203 -4.93 5.93 -22.03
C ALA A 203 -5.32 4.75 -22.93
N LYS A 204 -4.46 4.46 -23.93
CA LYS A 204 -4.72 3.38 -24.88
C LYS A 204 -4.87 2.03 -24.16
N GLY A 205 -6.00 1.38 -24.40
CA GLY A 205 -6.30 0.07 -23.80
C GLY A 205 -6.81 0.14 -22.35
N SER A 206 -6.93 1.34 -21.76
CA SER A 206 -7.44 1.51 -20.40
C SER A 206 -8.95 1.28 -20.32
N GLY A 207 -9.35 0.42 -19.38
CA GLY A 207 -10.73 0.27 -18.94
C GLY A 207 -11.09 1.15 -17.75
N TYR A 208 -10.13 1.88 -17.20
CA TYR A 208 -10.32 2.66 -15.96
C TYR A 208 -11.54 3.59 -16.01
N ARG A 209 -12.32 3.58 -14.93
CA ARG A 209 -13.44 4.49 -14.70
C ARG A 209 -13.44 4.95 -13.24
N ALA A 210 -13.37 6.25 -13.01
CA ALA A 210 -13.35 6.82 -11.65
C ALA A 210 -14.54 6.35 -10.78
N ARG A 211 -15.72 6.20 -11.35
CA ARG A 211 -16.91 5.71 -10.62
C ARG A 211 -16.76 4.30 -10.05
N HIS A 212 -15.84 3.49 -10.57
CA HIS A 212 -15.56 2.14 -10.08
C HIS A 212 -14.74 2.13 -8.78
N SER A 213 -14.25 3.30 -8.32
CA SER A 213 -13.63 3.46 -7.01
C SER A 213 -14.65 3.47 -5.85
N SER A 214 -15.98 3.57 -6.14
CA SER A 214 -16.99 3.56 -5.07
C SER A 214 -16.96 2.24 -4.30
N PRO A 215 -16.69 2.27 -2.99
CA PRO A 215 -16.67 1.08 -2.13
C PRO A 215 -17.95 0.27 -2.12
N LEU A 216 -19.10 0.89 -2.40
CA LEU A 216 -20.40 0.20 -2.46
C LEU A 216 -20.47 -0.88 -3.54
N ALA A 217 -19.54 -0.88 -4.51
CA ALA A 217 -19.42 -1.99 -5.47
C ALA A 217 -19.04 -3.34 -4.82
N LEU A 218 -18.57 -3.35 -3.56
CA LEU A 218 -18.28 -4.59 -2.81
C LEU A 218 -19.48 -5.15 -2.06
N GLU A 219 -20.57 -4.40 -1.87
CA GLU A 219 -21.67 -4.80 -0.99
C GLU A 219 -22.27 -6.16 -1.37
N ASP A 220 -22.63 -6.33 -2.64
CA ASP A 220 -23.19 -7.61 -3.12
C ASP A 220 -22.17 -8.77 -3.05
N VAL A 221 -20.89 -8.49 -3.21
CA VAL A 221 -19.82 -9.49 -3.05
C VAL A 221 -19.77 -9.97 -1.59
N LEU A 222 -19.79 -9.05 -0.65
CA LEU A 222 -19.72 -9.35 0.79
C LEU A 222 -20.97 -10.11 1.29
N LEU A 223 -22.14 -9.86 0.68
CA LEU A 223 -23.34 -10.64 0.97
C LEU A 223 -23.25 -12.08 0.50
N ARG A 224 -22.62 -12.32 -0.67
CA ARG A 224 -22.39 -13.67 -1.18
C ARG A 224 -21.22 -14.38 -0.49
N HIS A 225 -20.21 -13.62 -0.08
CA HIS A 225 -18.96 -14.09 0.55
C HIS A 225 -18.76 -13.47 1.94
N PRO A 226 -19.57 -13.80 2.94
CA PRO A 226 -19.54 -13.13 4.26
C PRO A 226 -18.26 -13.40 5.07
N LYS A 227 -17.47 -14.41 4.69
CA LYS A 227 -16.18 -14.73 5.32
C LYS A 227 -14.98 -14.16 4.58
N LEU A 228 -15.19 -13.49 3.45
CA LEU A 228 -14.12 -12.88 2.66
C LEU A 228 -13.38 -11.82 3.48
N ARG A 229 -12.07 -11.99 3.63
CA ARG A 229 -11.19 -10.97 4.20
C ARG A 229 -10.74 -10.01 3.10
N VAL A 230 -11.32 -8.82 3.07
CA VAL A 230 -11.01 -7.84 2.02
C VAL A 230 -10.60 -6.51 2.62
N TYR A 231 -9.63 -5.87 2.01
CA TYR A 231 -9.32 -4.48 2.23
C TYR A 231 -9.35 -3.70 0.92
N ILE A 232 -9.87 -2.49 1.02
CA ILE A 232 -9.97 -1.55 -0.11
C ILE A 232 -8.67 -0.76 -0.17
N MET A 233 -7.90 -0.99 -1.21
CA MET A 233 -6.70 -0.23 -1.48
C MET A 233 -7.07 1.21 -1.87
N HIS A 234 -6.31 2.18 -1.37
CA HIS A 234 -6.57 3.63 -1.51
C HIS A 234 -7.89 4.10 -0.87
N ALA A 235 -8.47 3.28 0.04
CA ALA A 235 -9.68 3.61 0.82
C ALA A 235 -10.89 4.07 -0.03
N GLY A 236 -10.98 3.71 -1.30
CA GLY A 236 -12.06 4.18 -2.18
C GLY A 236 -12.05 5.69 -2.45
N TYR A 237 -10.91 6.36 -2.25
CA TYR A 237 -10.80 7.80 -2.46
C TYR A 237 -11.31 8.23 -3.85
N PRO A 238 -12.05 9.32 -3.97
CA PRO A 238 -12.47 10.27 -2.92
C PRO A 238 -13.88 9.99 -2.31
N PHE A 239 -14.45 8.81 -2.46
CA PHE A 239 -15.83 8.45 -2.11
C PHE A 239 -16.00 8.16 -0.61
N VAL A 240 -15.67 9.11 0.27
CA VAL A 240 -15.69 8.93 1.73
C VAL A 240 -17.07 8.56 2.28
N ASN A 241 -18.15 9.10 1.73
CA ASN A 241 -19.50 8.75 2.18
C ASN A 241 -19.90 7.31 1.81
N ASP A 242 -19.55 6.85 0.60
CA ASP A 242 -19.77 5.48 0.17
C ASP A 242 -18.93 4.52 1.04
N LEU A 243 -17.68 4.90 1.34
CA LEU A 243 -16.82 4.14 2.23
C LEU A 243 -17.43 4.01 3.63
N ARG A 244 -17.90 5.12 4.22
CA ARG A 244 -18.53 5.11 5.55
C ARG A 244 -19.79 4.24 5.57
N ALA A 245 -20.62 4.29 4.52
CA ALA A 245 -21.80 3.45 4.39
C ALA A 245 -21.42 1.96 4.35
N LEU A 246 -20.42 1.59 3.56
CA LEU A 246 -19.92 0.21 3.49
C LEU A 246 -19.33 -0.25 4.82
N LEU A 247 -18.46 0.55 5.46
CA LEU A 247 -17.83 0.23 6.74
C LEU A 247 -18.85 0.08 7.86
N PHE A 248 -19.95 0.83 7.82
CA PHE A 248 -21.06 0.70 8.78
C PHE A 248 -21.77 -0.64 8.63
N SER A 249 -22.06 -1.04 7.40
CA SER A 249 -22.82 -2.26 7.09
C SER A 249 -21.96 -3.53 7.17
N HIS A 250 -20.67 -3.43 6.90
CA HIS A 250 -19.75 -4.58 6.75
C HIS A 250 -18.52 -4.44 7.66
N PRO A 251 -18.62 -4.90 8.94
CA PRO A 251 -17.54 -4.70 9.94
C PRO A 251 -16.25 -5.48 9.64
N GLN A 252 -16.27 -6.44 8.70
CA GLN A 252 -15.10 -7.22 8.26
C GLN A 252 -14.22 -6.49 7.25
N VAL A 253 -14.67 -5.35 6.68
CA VAL A 253 -13.93 -4.60 5.65
C VAL A 253 -12.89 -3.71 6.30
N TYR A 254 -11.67 -3.75 5.77
CA TYR A 254 -10.56 -2.86 6.09
C TYR A 254 -10.21 -1.99 4.88
N VAL A 255 -9.37 -0.99 5.09
CA VAL A 255 -8.85 -0.13 4.02
C VAL A 255 -7.37 0.14 4.22
N ASP A 256 -6.62 0.40 3.16
CA ASP A 256 -5.35 1.09 3.24
C ASP A 256 -5.46 2.52 2.71
N ILE A 257 -4.47 3.33 3.03
CA ILE A 257 -4.37 4.74 2.63
C ILE A 257 -3.22 4.99 1.65
N ALA A 258 -2.75 3.93 1.04
CA ALA A 258 -1.62 3.93 0.13
C ALA A 258 -1.82 4.90 -1.06
N SER A 259 -0.76 5.36 -1.64
CA SER A 259 -0.72 6.37 -2.72
C SER A 259 -1.32 7.72 -2.30
N ILE A 260 -2.60 7.79 -1.92
CA ILE A 260 -3.29 9.05 -1.54
C ILE A 260 -2.59 9.78 -0.39
N ILE A 261 -1.91 9.06 0.48
CA ILE A 261 -1.18 9.58 1.64
C ILE A 261 -0.06 10.57 1.26
N TYR A 262 0.51 10.45 0.06
CA TYR A 262 1.56 11.36 -0.42
C TYR A 262 1.25 12.00 -1.77
N THR A 263 0.35 11.44 -2.58
CA THR A 263 -0.02 12.04 -3.88
C THR A 263 -1.03 13.17 -3.74
N GLU A 264 -1.94 13.06 -2.78
CA GLU A 264 -2.91 14.12 -2.51
C GLU A 264 -2.30 15.29 -1.75
N PRO A 265 -2.74 16.54 -1.98
CA PRO A 265 -2.38 17.65 -1.13
C PRO A 265 -2.69 17.35 0.34
N ARG A 266 -1.71 17.55 1.23
CA ARG A 266 -1.77 17.14 2.64
C ARG A 266 -3.11 17.47 3.32
N GLY A 267 -3.64 18.68 3.12
CA GLY A 267 -4.92 19.06 3.72
C GLY A 267 -6.13 18.30 3.14
N ALA A 268 -6.08 17.85 1.88
CA ALA A 268 -7.15 17.04 1.29
C ALA A 268 -7.09 15.60 1.88
N PHE A 269 -5.92 15.00 1.93
CA PHE A 269 -5.70 13.71 2.55
C PHE A 269 -6.13 13.70 4.03
N TYR A 270 -5.75 14.72 4.80
CA TYR A 270 -6.10 14.80 6.22
C TYR A 270 -7.60 14.91 6.45
N ARG A 271 -8.32 15.73 5.70
CA ARG A 271 -9.78 15.79 5.82
C ARG A 271 -10.43 14.44 5.54
N PHE A 272 -9.96 13.73 4.51
CA PHE A 272 -10.48 12.41 4.18
C PHE A 272 -10.23 11.39 5.30
N LEU A 273 -9.01 11.34 5.82
CA LEU A 273 -8.65 10.41 6.92
C LEU A 273 -9.36 10.77 8.22
N GLU A 274 -9.44 12.06 8.56
CA GLU A 274 -10.10 12.57 9.76
C GLU A 274 -11.59 12.18 9.78
N GLU A 275 -12.31 12.34 8.66
CA GLU A 275 -13.70 11.92 8.55
C GLU A 275 -13.91 10.42 8.81
N ILE A 276 -12.98 9.57 8.40
CA ILE A 276 -13.03 8.12 8.66
C ILE A 276 -12.79 7.84 10.14
N VAL A 277 -11.79 8.49 10.73
CA VAL A 277 -11.40 8.27 12.13
C VAL A 277 -12.44 8.82 13.10
N GLU A 278 -12.95 10.03 12.87
CA GLU A 278 -14.03 10.65 13.67
C GLU A 278 -15.34 9.85 13.60
N ALA A 279 -15.62 9.22 12.47
CA ALA A 279 -16.76 8.32 12.33
C ALA A 279 -16.58 6.97 13.09
N GLY A 280 -15.43 6.76 13.75
CA GLY A 280 -15.17 5.57 14.58
C GLY A 280 -14.56 4.39 13.81
N TYR A 281 -14.06 4.58 12.58
CA TYR A 281 -13.52 3.50 11.74
C TYR A 281 -11.98 3.44 11.71
N GLY A 282 -11.31 4.24 12.55
CA GLY A 282 -9.84 4.29 12.60
C GLY A 282 -9.16 2.95 12.90
N ASP A 283 -9.86 2.03 13.56
CA ASP A 283 -9.40 0.67 13.87
C ASP A 283 -9.41 -0.30 12.67
N ARG A 284 -9.84 0.19 11.49
CA ARG A 284 -9.86 -0.57 10.22
C ARG A 284 -9.05 0.10 9.11
N VAL A 285 -8.35 1.20 9.43
CA VAL A 285 -7.43 1.87 8.50
C VAL A 285 -6.03 1.29 8.67
N MET A 286 -5.41 0.85 7.60
CA MET A 286 -4.05 0.30 7.57
C MET A 286 -3.10 1.22 6.82
N PHE A 287 -1.86 1.25 7.24
CA PHE A 287 -0.80 1.93 6.51
C PHE A 287 -0.45 1.17 5.23
N GLY A 288 -0.21 1.91 4.17
CA GLY A 288 0.32 1.44 2.91
C GLY A 288 1.03 2.58 2.21
N SER A 289 2.09 2.30 1.46
CA SER A 289 2.82 3.30 0.69
C SER A 289 2.53 3.26 -0.80
N ASP A 290 2.15 2.10 -1.35
CA ASP A 290 2.06 1.90 -2.80
C ASP A 290 3.39 2.23 -3.52
N GLN A 291 4.50 1.86 -2.88
CA GLN A 291 5.79 1.98 -3.51
C GLN A 291 5.90 0.98 -4.67
N MET A 292 6.16 1.46 -5.86
CA MET A 292 6.38 0.69 -7.08
C MET A 292 7.84 0.73 -7.53
N ILE A 293 8.29 1.90 -8.02
CA ILE A 293 9.68 2.14 -8.48
C ILE A 293 10.30 3.37 -7.80
N TRP A 294 9.59 3.97 -6.84
CA TRP A 294 9.99 5.17 -6.11
C TRP A 294 10.16 4.88 -4.61
N PRO A 295 11.25 4.23 -4.17
CA PRO A 295 11.47 3.95 -2.74
C PRO A 295 11.36 5.18 -1.83
N GLY A 296 11.66 6.37 -2.38
CA GLY A 296 11.57 7.64 -1.67
C GLY A 296 10.16 8.11 -1.31
N VAL A 297 9.07 7.40 -1.69
CA VAL A 297 7.70 7.75 -1.26
C VAL A 297 7.36 7.23 0.13
N ILE A 298 8.06 6.21 0.61
CA ILE A 298 7.76 5.54 1.87
C ILE A 298 7.93 6.51 3.07
N GLU A 299 9.02 7.26 3.10
CA GLU A 299 9.28 8.19 4.20
C GLU A 299 8.26 9.34 4.28
N PRO A 300 7.92 10.04 3.19
CA PRO A 300 6.82 11.01 3.19
C PRO A 300 5.48 10.43 3.62
N ALA A 301 5.20 9.15 3.29
CA ALA A 301 3.99 8.46 3.74
C ALA A 301 4.00 8.23 5.26
N ILE A 302 5.11 7.78 5.83
CA ILE A 302 5.27 7.64 7.30
C ILE A 302 5.10 8.99 7.97
N GLN A 303 5.80 10.02 7.48
CA GLN A 303 5.74 11.37 8.02
C GLN A 303 4.32 11.95 8.00
N ALA A 304 3.51 11.58 6.99
CA ALA A 304 2.12 12.01 6.91
C ALA A 304 1.27 11.57 8.10
N ILE A 305 1.47 10.35 8.59
CA ILE A 305 0.76 9.86 9.78
C ILE A 305 1.37 10.42 11.06
N GLN A 306 2.70 10.54 11.12
CA GLN A 306 3.37 11.11 12.29
C GLN A 306 2.94 12.55 12.55
N ASP A 307 2.81 13.37 11.50
CA ASP A 307 2.42 14.78 11.59
C ASP A 307 0.91 15.01 11.74
N ALA A 308 0.08 13.97 11.62
CA ALA A 308 -1.37 14.08 11.74
C ALA A 308 -1.77 14.40 13.18
N SER A 309 -1.94 15.69 13.49
CA SER A 309 -2.24 16.20 14.84
C SER A 309 -3.63 15.83 15.35
N PHE A 310 -4.56 15.45 14.46
CA PHE A 310 -5.88 14.95 14.83
C PHE A 310 -5.87 13.48 15.27
N LEU A 311 -4.76 12.76 15.03
CA LEU A 311 -4.59 11.38 15.51
C LEU A 311 -3.89 11.35 16.86
N THR A 312 -4.42 10.57 17.80
CA THR A 312 -3.72 10.20 19.02
C THR A 312 -2.61 9.18 18.74
N GLU A 313 -1.59 9.07 19.61
CA GLU A 313 -0.51 8.09 19.44
C GLU A 313 -1.02 6.63 19.36
N PRO A 314 -2.02 6.18 20.16
CA PRO A 314 -2.64 4.87 19.93
C PRO A 314 -3.24 4.71 18.54
N GLN A 315 -3.96 5.70 17.99
CA GLN A 315 -4.53 5.64 16.65
C GLN A 315 -3.43 5.58 15.57
N LYS A 316 -2.34 6.35 15.70
CA LYS A 316 -1.18 6.23 14.81
C LYS A 316 -0.59 4.82 14.88
N ARG A 317 -0.46 4.25 16.08
CA ARG A 317 0.03 2.88 16.27
C ARG A 317 -0.90 1.85 15.64
N ASP A 318 -2.20 2.05 15.73
CA ASP A 318 -3.21 1.18 15.12
C ASP A 318 -3.07 1.21 13.60
N ILE A 319 -2.99 2.39 12.99
CA ILE A 319 -2.80 2.57 11.53
C ILE A 319 -1.48 1.95 11.06
N PHE A 320 -0.37 2.19 11.78
CA PHE A 320 0.94 1.69 11.38
C PHE A 320 1.09 0.18 11.54
N TYR A 321 0.38 -0.45 12.50
CA TYR A 321 0.66 -1.86 12.80
C TYR A 321 -0.54 -2.68 13.24
N ASN A 322 -1.25 -2.26 14.30
CA ASN A 322 -2.17 -3.16 15.01
C ASN A 322 -3.35 -3.60 14.12
N ASN A 323 -3.86 -2.70 13.28
CA ASN A 323 -4.97 -3.00 12.37
C ASN A 323 -4.56 -4.04 11.33
N ALA A 324 -3.39 -3.88 10.72
CA ALA A 324 -2.85 -4.85 9.76
C ALA A 324 -2.52 -6.19 10.42
N ALA A 325 -1.93 -6.18 11.62
CA ALA A 325 -1.65 -7.40 12.38
C ALA A 325 -2.94 -8.18 12.70
N ARG A 326 -4.01 -7.48 13.06
CA ARG A 326 -5.34 -8.07 13.30
C ARG A 326 -5.95 -8.61 12.01
N PHE A 327 -5.92 -7.83 10.93
CA PHE A 327 -6.45 -8.24 9.63
C PHE A 327 -5.74 -9.47 9.08
N LEU A 328 -4.41 -9.53 9.20
CA LEU A 328 -3.59 -10.66 8.79
C LEU A 328 -3.67 -11.85 9.76
N ARG A 329 -4.26 -11.65 10.96
CA ARG A 329 -4.32 -12.65 12.03
C ARG A 329 -2.95 -13.14 12.48
N LEU A 330 -1.99 -12.20 12.61
CA LEU A 330 -0.64 -12.53 13.05
C LEU A 330 -0.66 -13.18 14.45
N SER A 331 0.13 -14.23 14.60
CA SER A 331 0.33 -14.91 15.88
C SER A 331 1.12 -14.04 16.87
N ARG A 332 1.08 -14.37 18.15
CA ARG A 332 1.87 -13.69 19.18
C ARG A 332 3.37 -13.79 18.91
N GLU A 333 3.81 -14.91 18.37
CA GLU A 333 5.21 -15.20 17.99
C GLU A 333 5.65 -14.32 16.83
N GLU A 334 4.82 -14.13 15.80
CA GLU A 334 5.10 -13.23 14.68
C GLU A 334 5.17 -11.78 15.16
N ILE A 335 4.23 -11.34 15.99
CA ILE A 335 4.24 -9.99 16.58
C ILE A 335 5.49 -9.76 17.43
N ALA A 336 5.89 -10.75 18.24
CA ALA A 336 7.11 -10.66 19.06
C ALA A 336 8.37 -10.56 18.17
N ARG A 337 8.44 -11.36 17.09
CA ARG A 337 9.53 -11.31 16.12
C ARG A 337 9.62 -9.93 15.46
N HIS A 338 8.50 -9.36 14.98
CA HIS A 338 8.47 -8.03 14.36
C HIS A 338 8.99 -6.93 15.31
N ARG A 339 8.73 -7.07 16.62
CA ARG A 339 9.20 -6.11 17.63
C ARG A 339 10.69 -6.24 17.94
N SER A 340 11.28 -7.39 17.67
CA SER A 340 12.70 -7.66 17.94
C SER A 340 13.62 -7.38 16.77
N MET A 341 13.09 -6.98 15.61
CA MET A 341 13.83 -6.62 14.40
C MET A 341 14.27 -5.16 14.44
#